data_adf33f0eccf71a96f3e7edf7bcef65b1
#
_entry.id   adf33f0eccf71a96f3e7edf7bcef65b1
#
_cell.length_a   1.000
_cell.length_b   1.000
_cell.length_c   1.000
_cell.angle_alpha   90.00
_cell.angle_beta   90.00
_cell.angle_gamma   90.00
#
_symmetry.space_group_name_H-M   'P 1'
#
loop_
_entity.id
_entity.type
_entity.pdbx_description
1 polymer ?
#
loop_
_entity_poly.entity_id
_entity_poly.type
_entity_poly.pdbx_seq_one_letter_code
_entity_poly.pdbx_strand_id
1 'polypeptide(L)'
;MSDTEYDVIVAGYGPVGETCANLLGYYGIKALILDKEKETFPLPRAITWDAECQRAMAHCNFLTEVKTRKIRGVDNKDAKKRSILKITMDGFDTYNYQHSILFIHQPQFDQAHRENAKKYQTNTIRTGNEILSVDQSNGVVNCSYKNIETGEEFKTNSKYLLACDGANSTIRKLNNIELKSLDADETWMVVDGYTKSKFDCFTDIDAIQYCNPSRPTTIIQGVDDCFRFEIAFMPGDSVDEIQKEEVFRQYIDQWIGDNEVEFSRTAVYSFHAADAVKWQNENIFLLGDAAHQMPPFMGQGMNSGCRDAENILWKINGVLKGLYSPKILDTYQSERRPHVARITRGAIKMGGVINAKSKFKAFIRNALLRMQSYLRGKENIFPVLNGNRLGPGAHKMPKIKNVSIERYYFNEINVRLHDGRIMSTDYVLEKNFGIILNNFEGNKNISEDNLKLLKNHNFKIINITPNYDHSNYEGYIACEETHKDLQIFCEKFDCSGVILRPDKYVFDLFKFNKSDSLETIINDVLINIREKIEFN
;
A
#
# COMPACT_ATOMS: atom_id res chain seq x y z
N MET A 1 26.50 -14.67 -14.55
CA MET A 1 25.39 -14.84 -13.56
C MET A 1 25.15 -16.33 -13.47
N SER A 2 25.04 -16.92 -12.26
CA SER A 2 24.69 -18.33 -12.10
C SER A 2 23.30 -18.57 -12.67
N ASP A 3 23.12 -19.64 -13.45
CA ASP A 3 21.79 -20.05 -13.92
C ASP A 3 20.96 -20.50 -12.72
N THR A 4 19.92 -19.72 -12.40
CA THR A 4 18.95 -20.04 -11.35
C THR A 4 17.67 -20.59 -11.98
N GLU A 5 16.96 -21.47 -11.26
CA GLU A 5 15.71 -22.05 -11.73
C GLU A 5 14.61 -20.99 -11.83
N TYR A 6 14.58 -20.06 -10.85
CA TYR A 6 13.67 -18.92 -10.81
C TYR A 6 14.45 -17.61 -10.60
N ASP A 7 13.87 -16.49 -11.03
CA ASP A 7 14.40 -15.18 -10.67
C ASP A 7 14.02 -14.83 -9.23
N VAL A 8 12.78 -15.13 -8.83
CA VAL A 8 12.24 -14.79 -7.50
C VAL A 8 11.47 -15.97 -6.92
N ILE A 9 11.70 -16.27 -5.62
CA ILE A 9 10.81 -17.10 -4.81
C ILE A 9 9.99 -16.18 -3.91
N VAL A 10 8.66 -16.37 -3.85
CA VAL A 10 7.75 -15.73 -2.90
C VAL A 10 7.34 -16.76 -1.87
N ALA A 11 7.68 -16.54 -0.61
CA ALA A 11 7.28 -17.37 0.52
C ALA A 11 6.03 -16.79 1.19
N GLY A 12 4.91 -17.51 1.12
CA GLY A 12 3.59 -17.06 1.56
C GLY A 12 2.74 -16.48 0.42
N TYR A 13 1.49 -16.90 0.35
CA TYR A 13 0.54 -16.49 -0.69
C TYR A 13 -0.74 -15.92 -0.06
N GLY A 14 -0.57 -15.09 0.99
CA GLY A 14 -1.59 -14.16 1.49
C GLY A 14 -1.57 -12.84 0.71
N PRO A 15 -2.32 -11.79 1.11
CA PRO A 15 -2.52 -10.56 0.34
C PRO A 15 -1.22 -9.89 -0.17
N VAL A 16 -0.14 -9.94 0.61
CA VAL A 16 1.16 -9.38 0.21
C VAL A 16 1.84 -10.27 -0.83
N GLY A 17 1.83 -11.60 -0.63
CA GLY A 17 2.37 -12.56 -1.61
C GLY A 17 1.58 -12.56 -2.91
N GLU A 18 0.27 -12.40 -2.83
CA GLU A 18 -0.63 -12.26 -3.99
C GLU A 18 -0.31 -10.96 -4.78
N THR A 19 -0.07 -9.86 -4.06
CA THR A 19 0.40 -8.61 -4.67
C THR A 19 1.75 -8.82 -5.37
N CYS A 20 2.70 -9.51 -4.72
CA CYS A 20 3.98 -9.85 -5.33
C CYS A 20 3.79 -10.70 -6.60
N ALA A 21 2.98 -11.74 -6.55
CA ALA A 21 2.75 -12.64 -7.69
C ALA A 21 2.17 -11.89 -8.90
N ASN A 22 1.21 -10.98 -8.67
CA ASN A 22 0.63 -10.17 -9.74
C ASN A 22 1.65 -9.19 -10.34
N LEU A 23 2.42 -8.49 -9.52
CA LEU A 23 3.44 -7.56 -10.01
C LEU A 23 4.59 -8.27 -10.71
N LEU A 24 5.05 -9.44 -10.21
CA LEU A 24 6.05 -10.27 -10.86
C LEU A 24 5.57 -10.74 -12.23
N GLY A 25 4.31 -11.21 -12.30
CA GLY A 25 3.68 -11.59 -13.55
C GLY A 25 3.58 -10.42 -14.53
N TYR A 26 3.17 -9.23 -14.07
CA TYR A 26 3.13 -8.01 -14.88
C TYR A 26 4.50 -7.63 -15.45
N TYR A 27 5.58 -7.78 -14.65
CA TYR A 27 6.94 -7.51 -15.10
C TYR A 27 7.54 -8.63 -15.99
N GLY A 28 6.88 -9.76 -16.10
CA GLY A 28 7.38 -10.94 -16.84
C GLY A 28 8.55 -11.65 -16.13
N ILE A 29 8.63 -11.54 -14.81
CA ILE A 29 9.68 -12.16 -13.97
C ILE A 29 9.30 -13.60 -13.66
N LYS A 30 10.24 -14.54 -13.85
CA LYS A 30 10.01 -15.96 -13.56
C LYS A 30 10.01 -16.21 -12.06
N ALA A 31 8.82 -16.53 -11.51
CA ALA A 31 8.61 -16.63 -10.08
C ALA A 31 8.05 -17.99 -9.64
N LEU A 32 8.52 -18.46 -8.47
CA LEU A 32 7.92 -19.57 -7.72
C LEU A 32 7.23 -19.00 -6.48
N ILE A 33 5.93 -19.23 -6.37
CA ILE A 33 5.12 -18.82 -5.23
C ILE A 33 4.79 -20.06 -4.40
N LEU A 34 5.21 -20.05 -3.13
CA LEU A 34 5.02 -21.16 -2.19
C LEU A 34 4.12 -20.71 -1.03
N ASP A 35 3.12 -21.52 -0.70
CA ASP A 35 2.32 -21.35 0.51
C ASP A 35 2.07 -22.70 1.17
N LYS A 36 2.20 -22.76 2.49
CA LYS A 36 1.87 -23.95 3.27
C LYS A 36 0.37 -24.23 3.28
N GLU A 37 -0.46 -23.19 3.23
CA GLU A 37 -1.91 -23.35 3.16
C GLU A 37 -2.33 -23.70 1.73
N LYS A 38 -3.26 -24.64 1.61
CA LYS A 38 -3.77 -25.08 0.30
C LYS A 38 -4.76 -24.08 -0.30
N GLU A 39 -5.61 -23.54 0.55
CA GLU A 39 -6.69 -22.62 0.21
C GLU A 39 -6.44 -21.20 0.77
N THR A 40 -7.21 -20.24 0.29
CA THR A 40 -7.27 -18.92 0.89
C THR A 40 -7.83 -19.01 2.31
N PHE A 41 -7.36 -18.13 3.20
CA PHE A 41 -7.94 -18.06 4.53
C PHE A 41 -9.41 -17.62 4.43
N PRO A 42 -10.37 -18.44 4.91
CA PRO A 42 -11.79 -18.23 4.59
C PRO A 42 -12.43 -17.04 5.33
N LEU A 43 -11.72 -16.46 6.28
CA LEU A 43 -12.27 -15.43 7.17
C LEU A 43 -11.61 -14.07 6.92
N PRO A 44 -12.39 -12.97 6.85
CA PRO A 44 -11.85 -11.66 6.57
C PRO A 44 -11.02 -11.14 7.76
N ARG A 45 -9.75 -10.82 7.52
CA ARG A 45 -8.87 -10.10 8.45
C ARG A 45 -8.82 -8.62 8.10
N ALA A 46 -8.37 -8.30 6.89
CA ALA A 46 -8.40 -6.96 6.34
C ALA A 46 -9.78 -6.63 5.75
N ILE A 47 -10.17 -5.36 5.85
CA ILE A 47 -11.44 -4.86 5.34
C ILE A 47 -11.28 -3.59 4.49
N THR A 48 -10.08 -3.05 4.41
CA THR A 48 -9.81 -1.79 3.72
C THR A 48 -8.66 -1.90 2.73
N TRP A 49 -8.82 -1.25 1.59
CA TRP A 49 -7.84 -1.14 0.53
C TRP A 49 -7.69 0.32 0.12
N ASP A 50 -6.50 0.90 0.30
CA ASP A 50 -6.28 2.32 0.09
C ASP A 50 -5.88 2.68 -1.34
N ALA A 51 -5.96 3.97 -1.66
CA ALA A 51 -5.74 4.49 -3.01
C ALA A 51 -4.36 4.17 -3.58
N GLU A 52 -3.31 4.17 -2.76
CA GLU A 52 -1.95 3.87 -3.20
C GLU A 52 -1.83 2.41 -3.65
N CYS A 53 -2.39 1.48 -2.85
CA CYS A 53 -2.43 0.07 -3.22
C CYS A 53 -3.31 -0.22 -4.43
N GLN A 54 -4.47 0.48 -4.55
CA GLN A 54 -5.30 0.41 -5.75
C GLN A 54 -4.51 0.81 -7.00
N ARG A 55 -3.77 1.90 -6.90
CA ARG A 55 -2.94 2.45 -7.97
C ARG A 55 -1.77 1.53 -8.34
N ALA A 56 -1.12 0.92 -7.32
CA ALA A 56 -0.07 -0.07 -7.53
C ALA A 56 -0.55 -1.25 -8.37
N MET A 57 -1.80 -1.67 -8.16
CA MET A 57 -2.41 -2.83 -8.82
C MET A 57 -3.19 -2.49 -10.08
N ALA A 58 -3.37 -1.21 -10.43
CA ALA A 58 -4.20 -0.79 -11.56
C ALA A 58 -3.78 -1.42 -12.89
N HIS A 59 -2.46 -1.59 -13.10
CA HIS A 59 -1.91 -2.21 -14.32
C HIS A 59 -2.04 -3.73 -14.38
N CYS A 60 -2.41 -4.38 -13.28
CA CYS A 60 -2.59 -5.83 -13.25
C CYS A 60 -3.99 -6.28 -13.69
N ASN A 61 -4.85 -5.34 -14.13
CA ASN A 61 -6.23 -5.56 -14.62
C ASN A 61 -7.12 -6.36 -13.65
N PHE A 62 -6.88 -6.20 -12.37
CA PHE A 62 -7.51 -6.96 -11.32
C PHE A 62 -8.78 -6.29 -10.75
N LEU A 63 -8.84 -4.94 -10.83
CA LEU A 63 -9.84 -4.11 -10.15
C LEU A 63 -11.30 -4.36 -10.58
N THR A 64 -11.52 -4.87 -11.78
CA THR A 64 -12.87 -5.05 -12.34
C THR A 64 -13.60 -6.27 -11.79
N GLU A 65 -12.90 -7.18 -11.12
CA GLU A 65 -13.44 -8.47 -10.68
C GLU A 65 -13.78 -8.51 -9.18
N VAL A 66 -13.40 -7.46 -8.42
CA VAL A 66 -13.62 -7.40 -6.96
C VAL A 66 -14.76 -6.45 -6.63
N LYS A 67 -15.73 -6.94 -5.89
CA LYS A 67 -16.74 -6.05 -5.31
C LYS A 67 -16.09 -5.19 -4.23
N THR A 68 -16.22 -3.88 -4.40
CA THR A 68 -15.70 -2.89 -3.46
C THR A 68 -16.78 -1.87 -3.13
N ARG A 69 -16.61 -1.18 -2.00
CA ARG A 69 -17.48 -0.07 -1.63
C ARG A 69 -16.65 1.07 -1.06
N LYS A 70 -16.85 2.28 -1.58
CA LYS A 70 -16.22 3.49 -1.08
C LYS A 70 -16.66 3.76 0.37
N ILE A 71 -15.70 4.10 1.23
CA ILE A 71 -15.97 4.53 2.61
C ILE A 71 -16.41 6.00 2.58
N ARG A 72 -17.61 6.29 3.11
CA ARG A 72 -18.14 7.66 3.20
C ARG A 72 -17.58 8.43 4.40
N GLY A 73 -17.28 7.74 5.48
CA GLY A 73 -16.69 8.36 6.65
C GLY A 73 -16.68 7.48 7.89
N VAL A 74 -16.07 8.04 8.95
CA VAL A 74 -15.94 7.43 10.28
C VAL A 74 -16.41 8.42 11.33
N ASP A 75 -17.27 8.00 12.27
CA ASP A 75 -17.69 8.82 13.40
C ASP A 75 -17.18 8.25 14.73
N ASN A 76 -16.40 9.04 15.44
CA ASN A 76 -15.97 8.70 16.79
C ASN A 76 -17.03 9.17 17.78
N LYS A 77 -17.63 8.25 18.54
CA LYS A 77 -18.73 8.51 19.48
C LYS A 77 -18.31 8.31 20.93
N ASP A 78 -18.80 9.15 21.83
CA ASP A 78 -18.61 8.98 23.28
C ASP A 78 -19.55 7.89 23.87
N ALA A 79 -19.40 7.60 25.16
CA ALA A 79 -20.24 6.62 25.87
C ALA A 79 -21.75 6.93 25.85
N LYS A 80 -22.15 8.15 25.50
CA LYS A 80 -23.56 8.55 25.31
C LYS A 80 -23.94 8.56 23.82
N LYS A 81 -23.18 7.92 22.95
CA LYS A 81 -23.32 7.85 21.47
C LYS A 81 -23.30 9.22 20.77
N ARG A 82 -22.83 10.29 21.43
CA ARG A 82 -22.69 11.61 20.83
C ARG A 82 -21.37 11.68 20.05
N SER A 83 -21.39 12.29 18.87
CA SER A 83 -20.18 12.49 18.07
C SER A 83 -19.13 13.30 18.83
N ILE A 84 -17.90 12.82 18.81
CA ILE A 84 -16.72 13.51 19.33
C ILE A 84 -15.94 14.10 18.15
N LEU A 85 -15.83 13.33 17.09
CA LEU A 85 -15.07 13.64 15.90
C LEU A 85 -15.61 12.83 14.73
N LYS A 86 -16.23 13.50 13.77
CA LYS A 86 -16.71 12.89 12.53
C LYS A 86 -15.78 13.27 11.38
N ILE A 87 -15.37 12.28 10.61
CA ILE A 87 -14.50 12.43 9.47
C ILE A 87 -15.27 11.93 8.27
N THR A 88 -15.49 12.81 7.30
CA THR A 88 -16.07 12.44 6.01
C THR A 88 -14.94 12.26 4.99
N MET A 89 -15.11 11.30 4.07
CA MET A 89 -14.16 11.04 3.00
C MET A 89 -14.53 11.76 1.70
N ASP A 90 -15.54 12.65 1.75
CA ASP A 90 -15.92 13.48 0.62
C ASP A 90 -14.78 14.44 0.27
N GLY A 91 -14.44 14.51 -1.01
CA GLY A 91 -13.36 15.37 -1.53
C GLY A 91 -11.95 14.75 -1.48
N PHE A 92 -11.76 13.59 -0.86
CA PHE A 92 -10.46 12.91 -0.88
C PHE A 92 -10.16 12.19 -2.21
N ASP A 93 -11.17 11.95 -3.05
CA ASP A 93 -11.00 11.28 -4.35
C ASP A 93 -10.24 12.13 -5.38
N THR A 94 -10.13 13.43 -5.14
CA THR A 94 -9.48 14.36 -6.09
C THR A 94 -7.96 14.25 -6.13
N TYR A 95 -7.35 13.56 -5.16
CA TYR A 95 -5.89 13.48 -5.08
C TYR A 95 -5.28 12.39 -5.98
N ASN A 96 -5.99 11.29 -6.24
CA ASN A 96 -5.42 10.16 -6.98
C ASN A 96 -6.38 9.61 -8.07
N TYR A 97 -7.51 10.26 -8.35
CA TYR A 97 -8.59 9.75 -9.22
C TYR A 97 -9.05 8.32 -8.91
N GLN A 98 -8.54 7.76 -7.82
CA GLN A 98 -8.94 6.52 -7.20
C GLN A 98 -9.68 6.84 -5.91
N HIS A 99 -10.51 5.95 -5.46
CA HIS A 99 -11.20 6.13 -4.19
C HIS A 99 -10.18 6.15 -3.05
N SER A 100 -10.31 7.09 -2.12
CA SER A 100 -9.35 7.25 -1.00
C SER A 100 -9.14 5.96 -0.20
N ILE A 101 -10.25 5.30 0.15
CA ILE A 101 -10.26 4.00 0.82
C ILE A 101 -11.49 3.23 0.34
N LEU A 102 -11.29 1.98 -0.02
CA LEU A 102 -12.36 1.04 -0.36
C LEU A 102 -12.51 0.00 0.74
N PHE A 103 -13.75 -0.36 1.06
CA PHE A 103 -14.03 -1.62 1.72
C PHE A 103 -13.91 -2.77 0.73
N ILE A 104 -13.38 -3.87 1.23
CA ILE A 104 -13.26 -5.15 0.53
C ILE A 104 -13.80 -6.28 1.41
N HIS A 105 -14.25 -7.35 0.78
CA HIS A 105 -14.44 -8.64 1.44
C HIS A 105 -13.21 -9.49 1.16
N GLN A 106 -12.30 -9.60 2.13
CA GLN A 106 -10.95 -10.15 1.91
C GLN A 106 -10.95 -11.53 1.23
N PRO A 107 -11.76 -12.54 1.60
CA PRO A 107 -11.74 -13.84 0.90
C PRO A 107 -12.00 -13.73 -0.61
N GLN A 108 -12.95 -12.89 -1.04
CA GLN A 108 -13.22 -12.64 -2.47
C GLN A 108 -12.08 -11.87 -3.13
N PHE A 109 -11.50 -10.92 -2.40
CA PHE A 109 -10.35 -10.14 -2.83
C PHE A 109 -9.12 -11.04 -3.06
N ASP A 110 -8.79 -11.90 -2.10
CA ASP A 110 -7.68 -12.85 -2.19
C ASP A 110 -7.91 -13.83 -3.35
N GLN A 111 -9.14 -14.35 -3.51
CA GLN A 111 -9.47 -15.24 -4.63
C GLN A 111 -9.23 -14.55 -5.97
N ALA A 112 -9.72 -13.33 -6.18
CA ALA A 112 -9.54 -12.60 -7.42
C ALA A 112 -8.06 -12.30 -7.71
N HIS A 113 -7.27 -11.95 -6.68
CA HIS A 113 -5.82 -11.80 -6.78
C HIS A 113 -5.13 -13.09 -7.25
N ARG A 114 -5.48 -14.22 -6.66
CA ARG A 114 -4.92 -15.53 -7.00
C ARG A 114 -5.31 -15.97 -8.42
N GLU A 115 -6.55 -15.76 -8.81
CA GLU A 115 -7.01 -16.06 -10.17
C GLU A 115 -6.30 -15.18 -11.21
N ASN A 116 -6.09 -13.91 -10.92
CA ASN A 116 -5.35 -13.03 -11.81
C ASN A 116 -3.87 -13.43 -11.91
N ALA A 117 -3.22 -13.75 -10.79
CA ALA A 117 -1.82 -14.20 -10.79
C ALA A 117 -1.58 -15.49 -11.59
N LYS A 118 -2.57 -16.38 -11.67
CA LYS A 118 -2.52 -17.61 -12.50
C LYS A 118 -2.52 -17.33 -14.01
N LYS A 119 -3.00 -16.15 -14.46
CA LYS A 119 -3.00 -15.77 -15.87
C LYS A 119 -1.59 -15.54 -16.42
N TYR A 120 -0.62 -15.27 -15.55
CA TYR A 120 0.76 -15.02 -15.94
C TYR A 120 1.55 -16.33 -16.04
N GLN A 121 2.02 -16.67 -17.24
CA GLN A 121 2.80 -17.90 -17.52
C GLN A 121 4.15 -17.93 -16.80
N THR A 122 4.65 -16.79 -16.36
CA THR A 122 5.91 -16.67 -15.61
C THR A 122 5.79 -17.10 -14.15
N ASN A 123 4.56 -17.24 -13.64
CA ASN A 123 4.29 -17.66 -12.28
C ASN A 123 4.13 -19.18 -12.18
N THR A 124 4.91 -19.82 -11.31
CA THR A 124 4.70 -21.18 -10.84
C THR A 124 4.14 -21.11 -9.43
N ILE A 125 2.88 -21.49 -9.22
CA ILE A 125 2.21 -21.38 -7.92
C ILE A 125 2.04 -22.78 -7.34
N ARG A 126 2.55 -22.99 -6.11
CA ARG A 126 2.46 -24.26 -5.37
C ARG A 126 1.95 -24.00 -3.95
N THR A 127 0.65 -24.18 -3.75
CA THR A 127 0.00 -24.17 -2.43
C THR A 127 0.06 -25.55 -1.77
N GLY A 128 -0.09 -25.65 -0.44
CA GLY A 128 0.13 -26.87 0.32
C GLY A 128 1.60 -27.28 0.40
N ASN A 129 2.53 -26.30 0.25
CA ASN A 129 3.97 -26.54 0.25
C ASN A 129 4.67 -25.67 1.29
N GLU A 130 5.28 -26.29 2.28
CA GLU A 130 5.97 -25.65 3.39
C GLU A 130 7.47 -25.53 3.13
N ILE A 131 8.03 -24.34 3.32
CA ILE A 131 9.48 -24.12 3.24
C ILE A 131 10.15 -24.70 4.48
N LEU A 132 11.14 -25.55 4.27
CA LEU A 132 11.91 -26.23 5.31
C LEU A 132 13.22 -25.50 5.62
N SER A 133 13.93 -25.08 4.59
CA SER A 133 15.21 -24.37 4.75
C SER A 133 15.44 -23.35 3.65
N VAL A 134 16.17 -22.31 4.00
CA VAL A 134 16.67 -21.30 3.08
C VAL A 134 18.10 -20.96 3.46
N ASP A 135 18.99 -21.00 2.50
CA ASP A 135 20.37 -20.54 2.64
C ASP A 135 20.78 -19.69 1.43
N GLN A 136 21.91 -19.00 1.55
CA GLN A 136 22.45 -18.16 0.48
C GLN A 136 23.89 -18.52 0.24
N SER A 137 24.24 -18.72 -1.03
CA SER A 137 25.61 -18.97 -1.46
C SER A 137 25.86 -18.40 -2.86
N ASN A 138 26.99 -17.73 -3.02
CA ASN A 138 27.42 -17.14 -4.31
C ASN A 138 26.35 -16.25 -4.98
N GLY A 139 25.58 -15.49 -4.19
CA GLY A 139 24.53 -14.60 -4.70
C GLY A 139 23.25 -15.33 -5.14
N VAL A 140 23.11 -16.60 -4.80
CA VAL A 140 21.95 -17.44 -5.09
C VAL A 140 21.26 -17.83 -3.78
N VAL A 141 19.93 -17.76 -3.75
CA VAL A 141 19.11 -18.25 -2.66
C VAL A 141 18.70 -19.70 -2.96
N ASN A 142 19.11 -20.63 -2.11
CA ASN A 142 18.72 -22.03 -2.17
C ASN A 142 17.54 -22.27 -1.22
N CYS A 143 16.53 -22.96 -1.68
CA CYS A 143 15.32 -23.24 -0.93
C CYS A 143 14.97 -24.71 -0.99
N SER A 144 14.71 -25.33 0.17
CA SER A 144 14.04 -26.63 0.23
C SER A 144 12.61 -26.46 0.78
N TYR A 145 11.68 -27.18 0.19
CA TYR A 145 10.28 -27.16 0.59
C TYR A 145 9.67 -28.55 0.47
N LYS A 146 8.57 -28.76 1.17
CA LYS A 146 7.90 -30.06 1.26
C LYS A 146 6.42 -29.91 0.92
N ASN A 147 5.90 -30.77 0.08
CA ASN A 147 4.46 -30.92 -0.08
C ASN A 147 3.88 -31.55 1.19
N ILE A 148 2.97 -30.84 1.86
CA ILE A 148 2.42 -31.24 3.16
C ILE A 148 1.58 -32.53 3.05
N GLU A 149 0.89 -32.72 1.94
CA GLU A 149 -0.04 -33.84 1.72
C GLU A 149 0.74 -35.14 1.37
N THR A 150 1.69 -35.04 0.45
CA THR A 150 2.46 -36.21 -0.02
C THR A 150 3.72 -36.49 0.80
N GLY A 151 4.22 -35.49 1.52
CA GLY A 151 5.49 -35.57 2.23
C GLY A 151 6.72 -35.47 1.33
N GLU A 152 6.54 -35.28 0.04
CA GLU A 152 7.63 -35.17 -0.94
C GLU A 152 8.41 -33.86 -0.77
N GLU A 153 9.74 -33.96 -0.75
CA GLU A 153 10.64 -32.82 -0.60
C GLU A 153 11.24 -32.41 -1.95
N PHE A 154 11.36 -31.12 -2.13
CA PHE A 154 11.87 -30.48 -3.32
C PHE A 154 13.01 -29.51 -2.98
N LYS A 155 13.93 -29.33 -3.90
CA LYS A 155 14.98 -28.31 -3.83
C LYS A 155 14.91 -27.45 -5.06
N THR A 156 15.10 -26.15 -4.88
CA THR A 156 15.09 -25.15 -5.94
C THR A 156 15.99 -23.98 -5.57
N ASN A 157 16.23 -23.09 -6.52
CA ASN A 157 17.02 -21.88 -6.27
C ASN A 157 16.47 -20.67 -7.03
N SER A 158 16.83 -19.50 -6.54
CA SER A 158 16.46 -18.23 -7.17
C SER A 158 17.53 -17.16 -6.94
N LYS A 159 17.42 -16.04 -7.66
CA LYS A 159 18.25 -14.86 -7.38
C LYS A 159 17.80 -14.14 -6.13
N TYR A 160 16.49 -14.06 -5.90
CA TYR A 160 15.90 -13.33 -4.77
C TYR A 160 14.80 -14.15 -4.10
N LEU A 161 14.57 -13.89 -2.79
CA LEU A 161 13.44 -14.41 -2.05
C LEU A 161 12.70 -13.27 -1.34
N LEU A 162 11.38 -13.25 -1.51
CA LEU A 162 10.45 -12.33 -0.84
C LEU A 162 9.68 -13.10 0.24
N ALA A 163 9.92 -12.79 1.50
CA ALA A 163 9.24 -13.40 2.62
C ALA A 163 7.94 -12.64 2.92
N CYS A 164 6.82 -13.20 2.47
CA CYS A 164 5.45 -12.73 2.67
C CYS A 164 4.67 -13.70 3.58
N ASP A 165 5.37 -14.47 4.42
CA ASP A 165 4.88 -15.60 5.23
C ASP A 165 4.29 -15.18 6.59
N GLY A 166 3.98 -13.89 6.72
CA GLY A 166 3.15 -13.35 7.79
C GLY A 166 3.85 -13.21 9.15
N ALA A 167 3.04 -12.94 10.17
CA ALA A 167 3.50 -12.57 11.51
C ALA A 167 4.46 -13.60 12.16
N ASN A 168 4.20 -14.89 11.92
CA ASN A 168 5.01 -16.00 12.42
C ASN A 168 6.13 -16.44 11.47
N SER A 169 6.54 -15.57 10.55
CA SER A 169 7.48 -15.81 9.46
C SER A 169 8.56 -16.86 9.77
N THR A 170 8.53 -17.95 9.01
CA THR A 170 9.56 -19.01 9.03
C THR A 170 10.86 -18.47 8.43
N ILE A 171 10.78 -17.69 7.35
CA ILE A 171 11.95 -17.12 6.69
C ILE A 171 12.70 -16.17 7.61
N ARG A 172 11.99 -15.29 8.34
CA ARG A 172 12.61 -14.41 9.34
C ARG A 172 13.38 -15.21 10.40
N LYS A 173 12.76 -16.27 10.92
CA LYS A 173 13.37 -17.14 11.94
C LYS A 173 14.57 -17.90 11.41
N LEU A 174 14.49 -18.49 10.21
CA LEU A 174 15.61 -19.19 9.56
C LEU A 174 16.81 -18.26 9.31
N ASN A 175 16.55 -16.97 9.11
CA ASN A 175 17.61 -15.96 8.95
C ASN A 175 18.05 -15.31 10.29
N ASN A 176 17.59 -15.82 11.44
CA ASN A 176 17.90 -15.29 12.77
C ASN A 176 17.63 -13.78 12.92
N ILE A 177 16.59 -13.27 12.25
CA ILE A 177 16.20 -11.88 12.34
C ILE A 177 15.22 -11.69 13.49
N GLU A 178 15.62 -10.91 14.48
CA GLU A 178 14.81 -10.57 15.65
C GLU A 178 13.62 -9.68 15.27
N LEU A 179 12.46 -9.91 15.90
CA LEU A 179 11.28 -9.06 15.85
C LEU A 179 11.15 -8.32 17.18
N LYS A 180 11.35 -7.00 17.16
CA LYS A 180 11.24 -6.15 18.36
C LYS A 180 9.81 -5.72 18.60
N SER A 181 9.27 -5.98 19.81
CA SER A 181 8.00 -5.41 20.26
C SER A 181 8.11 -3.89 20.40
N LEU A 182 7.00 -3.21 20.10
CA LEU A 182 6.82 -1.78 20.32
C LEU A 182 5.89 -1.51 21.52
N ASP A 183 5.66 -2.53 22.38
CA ASP A 183 4.89 -2.47 23.62
C ASP A 183 3.46 -1.90 23.46
N ALA A 184 2.81 -2.25 22.38
CA ALA A 184 1.45 -1.81 22.07
C ALA A 184 0.55 -2.99 21.66
N ASP A 185 0.50 -4.00 22.54
CA ASP A 185 -0.31 -5.18 22.34
C ASP A 185 -1.75 -4.93 22.80
N GLU A 186 -2.71 -5.35 21.99
CA GLU A 186 -4.12 -5.24 22.32
C GLU A 186 -4.88 -6.49 21.86
N THR A 187 -5.82 -6.93 22.70
CA THR A 187 -6.70 -8.06 22.39
C THR A 187 -8.12 -7.56 22.14
N TRP A 188 -8.69 -8.03 21.06
CA TRP A 188 -10.03 -7.67 20.60
C TRP A 188 -10.81 -8.90 20.17
N MET A 189 -12.09 -8.92 20.44
CA MET A 189 -13.00 -9.88 19.83
C MET A 189 -13.59 -9.28 18.56
N VAL A 190 -13.63 -10.07 17.51
CA VAL A 190 -14.25 -9.71 16.23
C VAL A 190 -15.52 -10.55 16.06
N VAL A 191 -16.63 -9.90 15.73
CA VAL A 191 -17.88 -10.52 15.32
C VAL A 191 -18.20 -10.07 13.91
N ASP A 192 -18.20 -11.01 12.98
CA ASP A 192 -18.59 -10.78 11.58
C ASP A 192 -19.96 -11.40 11.32
N GLY A 193 -20.72 -10.80 10.42
CA GLY A 193 -22.03 -11.31 10.03
C GLY A 193 -22.61 -10.61 8.80
N TYR A 194 -23.83 -10.96 8.49
CA TYR A 194 -24.59 -10.43 7.36
C TYR A 194 -25.92 -9.85 7.83
N THR A 195 -26.38 -8.81 7.15
CA THR A 195 -27.70 -8.20 7.37
C THR A 195 -28.26 -7.66 6.06
N LYS A 196 -29.52 -7.92 5.79
CA LYS A 196 -30.19 -7.39 4.59
C LYS A 196 -30.50 -5.90 4.68
N SER A 197 -30.42 -5.33 5.87
CA SER A 197 -30.77 -3.94 6.14
C SER A 197 -29.57 -3.17 6.67
N LYS A 198 -29.49 -1.91 6.30
CA LYS A 198 -28.49 -1.02 6.85
C LYS A 198 -28.86 -0.65 8.28
N PHE A 199 -27.88 -0.73 9.21
CA PHE A 199 -28.12 -0.28 10.57
C PHE A 199 -28.42 1.22 10.63
N ASP A 200 -29.38 1.64 11.41
CA ASP A 200 -29.84 3.04 11.54
C ASP A 200 -28.72 4.02 11.94
N CYS A 201 -27.68 3.51 12.59
CA CYS A 201 -26.53 4.32 12.99
C CYS A 201 -25.65 4.79 11.83
N PHE A 202 -25.83 4.24 10.60
CA PHE A 202 -25.04 4.53 9.41
C PHE A 202 -25.80 5.40 8.40
N THR A 203 -26.09 6.63 8.73
CA THR A 203 -26.78 7.56 7.80
C THR A 203 -25.86 8.04 6.69
N ASP A 204 -24.75 8.67 7.05
CA ASP A 204 -23.78 9.32 6.15
C ASP A 204 -22.32 8.91 6.41
N ILE A 205 -22.14 7.85 7.19
CA ILE A 205 -20.85 7.22 7.52
C ILE A 205 -20.97 5.71 7.33
N ASP A 206 -19.85 4.99 7.40
CA ASP A 206 -19.81 3.54 7.26
C ASP A 206 -19.02 2.84 8.38
N ALA A 207 -18.42 3.62 9.26
CA ALA A 207 -17.74 3.10 10.43
C ALA A 207 -17.99 4.00 11.66
N ILE A 208 -18.10 3.38 12.82
CA ILE A 208 -18.22 4.04 14.11
C ILE A 208 -17.12 3.52 15.03
N GLN A 209 -16.37 4.45 15.63
CA GLN A 209 -15.48 4.17 16.75
C GLN A 209 -16.21 4.55 18.03
N TYR A 210 -16.78 3.56 18.72
CA TYR A 210 -17.45 3.78 19.99
C TYR A 210 -16.42 3.83 21.12
N CYS A 211 -15.98 5.04 21.43
CA CYS A 211 -14.91 5.33 22.39
C CYS A 211 -15.43 5.29 23.85
N ASN A 212 -16.19 4.27 24.21
CA ASN A 212 -16.70 4.06 25.56
C ASN A 212 -15.61 3.44 26.46
N PRO A 213 -15.19 4.11 27.57
CA PRO A 213 -14.14 3.58 28.44
C PRO A 213 -14.42 2.19 29.04
N SER A 214 -15.69 1.82 29.17
CA SER A 214 -16.07 0.52 29.75
C SER A 214 -16.00 -0.62 28.74
N ARG A 215 -16.20 -0.34 27.44
CA ARG A 215 -16.15 -1.32 26.36
C ARG A 215 -15.96 -0.59 25.00
N PRO A 216 -14.73 -0.23 24.64
CA PRO A 216 -14.47 0.32 23.32
C PRO A 216 -14.90 -0.67 22.22
N THR A 217 -15.56 -0.15 21.18
CA THR A 217 -16.09 -0.99 20.12
C THR A 217 -15.97 -0.27 18.77
N THR A 218 -15.47 -0.95 17.76
CA THR A 218 -15.52 -0.51 16.37
C THR A 218 -16.69 -1.19 15.68
N ILE A 219 -17.46 -0.44 14.90
CA ILE A 219 -18.63 -0.94 14.17
C ILE A 219 -18.47 -0.54 12.73
N ILE A 220 -18.56 -1.51 11.82
CA ILE A 220 -18.31 -1.31 10.39
C ILE A 220 -19.41 -2.00 9.61
N GLN A 221 -19.98 -1.31 8.62
CA GLN A 221 -20.76 -1.95 7.57
C GLN A 221 -19.88 -2.06 6.33
N GLY A 222 -19.56 -3.29 5.95
CA GLY A 222 -18.63 -3.61 4.87
C GLY A 222 -19.25 -3.63 3.48
N VAL A 223 -18.70 -4.43 2.59
CA VAL A 223 -19.19 -4.67 1.23
C VAL A 223 -20.44 -5.55 1.31
N ASP A 224 -21.38 -5.32 0.39
CA ASP A 224 -22.68 -6.02 0.35
C ASP A 224 -23.40 -5.92 1.71
N ASP A 225 -23.90 -7.02 2.20
CA ASP A 225 -24.65 -7.12 3.46
C ASP A 225 -23.73 -7.41 4.67
N CYS A 226 -22.40 -7.36 4.50
CA CYS A 226 -21.45 -7.69 5.58
C CYS A 226 -21.38 -6.59 6.64
N PHE A 227 -21.30 -6.99 7.90
CA PHE A 227 -20.96 -6.11 9.00
C PHE A 227 -19.87 -6.71 9.89
N ARG A 228 -19.20 -5.84 10.63
CA ARG A 228 -18.18 -6.21 11.61
C ARG A 228 -18.32 -5.38 12.89
N PHE A 229 -18.27 -6.08 14.02
CA PHE A 229 -18.00 -5.48 15.33
C PHE A 229 -16.62 -5.92 15.81
N GLU A 230 -15.82 -4.99 16.27
CA GLU A 230 -14.57 -5.26 16.97
C GLU A 230 -14.75 -4.74 18.40
N ILE A 231 -14.69 -5.61 19.38
CA ILE A 231 -15.00 -5.34 20.78
C ILE A 231 -13.73 -5.50 21.60
N ALA A 232 -13.31 -4.44 22.30
CA ALA A 232 -12.10 -4.48 23.12
C ALA A 232 -12.22 -5.53 24.23
N PHE A 233 -11.19 -6.34 24.41
CA PHE A 233 -11.06 -7.28 25.51
C PHE A 233 -10.68 -6.51 26.78
N MET A 234 -11.44 -6.72 27.86
CA MET A 234 -11.27 -5.97 29.10
C MET A 234 -10.75 -6.87 30.21
N PRO A 235 -10.10 -6.31 31.25
CA PRO A 235 -9.69 -7.09 32.40
C PRO A 235 -10.85 -7.86 33.03
N GLY A 236 -10.70 -9.17 33.17
CA GLY A 236 -11.73 -10.07 33.68
C GLY A 236 -12.54 -10.80 32.60
N ASP A 237 -12.37 -10.45 31.33
CA ASP A 237 -12.97 -11.22 30.22
C ASP A 237 -12.29 -12.60 30.09
N SER A 238 -13.08 -13.60 29.75
CA SER A 238 -12.61 -14.93 29.33
C SER A 238 -12.81 -15.09 27.82
N VAL A 239 -11.84 -15.68 27.13
CA VAL A 239 -11.92 -15.93 25.68
C VAL A 239 -13.15 -16.77 25.33
N ASP A 240 -13.39 -17.83 26.10
CA ASP A 240 -14.50 -18.76 25.83
C ASP A 240 -15.87 -18.13 26.12
N GLU A 241 -15.92 -17.25 27.14
CA GLU A 241 -17.20 -16.62 27.54
C GLU A 241 -17.58 -15.48 26.59
N ILE A 242 -16.64 -14.61 26.21
CA ILE A 242 -16.95 -13.43 25.40
C ILE A 242 -17.43 -13.80 23.99
N GLN A 243 -17.06 -14.97 23.48
CA GLN A 243 -17.46 -15.47 22.17
C GLN A 243 -18.86 -16.09 22.15
N LYS A 244 -19.50 -16.29 23.31
CA LYS A 244 -20.88 -16.79 23.37
C LYS A 244 -21.84 -15.71 22.88
N GLU A 245 -22.83 -16.11 22.08
CA GLU A 245 -23.75 -15.16 21.46
C GLU A 245 -24.52 -14.34 22.51
N GLU A 246 -25.01 -14.97 23.57
CA GLU A 246 -25.70 -14.29 24.67
C GLU A 246 -24.83 -13.25 25.41
N VAL A 247 -23.48 -13.39 25.34
CA VAL A 247 -22.55 -12.46 25.96
C VAL A 247 -22.24 -11.28 25.05
N PHE A 248 -21.85 -11.54 23.78
CA PHE A 248 -21.48 -10.44 22.92
C PHE A 248 -22.68 -9.61 22.43
N ARG A 249 -23.87 -10.20 22.34
CA ARG A 249 -25.11 -9.45 22.03
C ARG A 249 -25.36 -8.29 23.00
N GLN A 250 -24.98 -8.41 24.26
CA GLN A 250 -25.11 -7.33 25.26
C GLN A 250 -24.36 -6.05 24.83
N TYR A 251 -23.34 -6.16 24.00
CA TYR A 251 -22.54 -5.04 23.51
C TYR A 251 -23.02 -4.52 22.15
N ILE A 252 -23.61 -5.38 21.30
CA ILE A 252 -23.88 -5.04 19.90
C ILE A 252 -25.35 -4.81 19.59
N ASP A 253 -26.32 -5.40 20.33
CA ASP A 253 -27.76 -5.27 20.04
C ASP A 253 -28.22 -3.82 20.04
N GLN A 254 -27.64 -2.97 20.87
CA GLN A 254 -27.90 -1.53 20.86
C GLN A 254 -27.58 -0.81 19.53
N TRP A 255 -26.86 -1.46 18.62
CA TRP A 255 -26.46 -0.95 17.31
C TRP A 255 -27.19 -1.65 16.18
N ILE A 256 -27.52 -2.92 16.38
CA ILE A 256 -28.27 -3.74 15.42
C ILE A 256 -29.73 -3.30 15.38
N GLY A 257 -30.32 -2.96 16.53
CA GLY A 257 -31.73 -2.65 16.63
C GLY A 257 -32.63 -3.85 16.26
N ASP A 258 -33.67 -3.59 15.49
CA ASP A 258 -34.65 -4.61 15.04
C ASP A 258 -34.21 -5.32 13.75
N ASN A 259 -32.96 -5.11 13.28
CA ASN A 259 -32.49 -5.73 12.05
C ASN A 259 -32.26 -7.24 12.25
N GLU A 260 -32.67 -8.02 11.27
CA GLU A 260 -32.30 -9.43 11.18
C GLU A 260 -30.82 -9.56 10.81
N VAL A 261 -30.08 -10.32 11.61
CA VAL A 261 -28.64 -10.56 11.41
C VAL A 261 -28.32 -12.04 11.49
N GLU A 262 -27.37 -12.45 10.66
CA GLU A 262 -26.76 -13.79 10.70
C GLU A 262 -25.28 -13.62 11.05
N PHE A 263 -24.85 -14.22 12.17
CA PHE A 263 -23.45 -14.20 12.56
C PHE A 263 -22.69 -15.31 11.83
N SER A 264 -21.64 -14.93 11.13
CA SER A 264 -20.79 -15.86 10.39
C SER A 264 -19.54 -16.26 11.14
N ARG A 265 -19.11 -15.42 12.10
CA ARG A 265 -17.86 -15.63 12.83
C ARG A 265 -17.77 -14.87 14.13
N THR A 266 -17.16 -15.52 15.12
CA THR A 266 -16.59 -14.88 16.31
C THR A 266 -15.15 -15.34 16.50
N ALA A 267 -14.23 -14.42 16.81
CA ALA A 267 -12.85 -14.78 17.08
C ALA A 267 -12.17 -13.72 17.97
N VAL A 268 -11.29 -14.16 18.85
CA VAL A 268 -10.44 -13.28 19.66
C VAL A 268 -9.06 -13.20 19.03
N TYR A 269 -8.58 -11.99 18.80
CA TYR A 269 -7.26 -11.71 18.24
C TYR A 269 -6.45 -10.84 19.18
N SER A 270 -5.19 -11.22 19.35
CA SER A 270 -4.18 -10.32 19.93
C SER A 270 -3.37 -9.69 18.81
N PHE A 271 -3.41 -8.38 18.75
CA PHE A 271 -2.64 -7.59 17.81
C PHE A 271 -1.36 -7.14 18.48
N HIS A 272 -0.26 -7.25 17.76
CA HIS A 272 1.05 -6.86 18.21
C HIS A 272 1.54 -5.68 17.38
N ALA A 273 2.25 -4.76 18.00
CA ALA A 273 3.07 -3.79 17.29
C ALA A 273 4.51 -4.25 17.37
N ALA A 274 5.12 -4.59 16.26
CA ALA A 274 6.49 -5.08 16.22
C ALA A 274 7.19 -4.72 14.90
N ASP A 275 8.52 -4.64 14.94
CA ASP A 275 9.37 -4.27 13.81
C ASP A 275 10.61 -5.17 13.77
N ALA A 276 10.85 -5.82 12.64
CA ALA A 276 12.05 -6.62 12.43
C ALA A 276 13.29 -5.73 12.43
N VAL A 277 14.35 -6.17 13.13
CA VAL A 277 15.59 -5.38 13.23
C VAL A 277 16.28 -5.19 11.89
N LYS A 278 16.07 -6.14 10.97
CA LYS A 278 16.48 -6.08 9.57
C LYS A 278 15.33 -6.51 8.69
N TRP A 279 15.14 -5.83 7.55
CA TRP A 279 14.14 -6.17 6.54
C TRP A 279 14.75 -6.85 5.31
N GLN A 280 16.07 -6.85 5.24
CA GLN A 280 16.86 -7.45 4.18
C GLN A 280 18.05 -8.21 4.76
N ASN A 281 18.29 -9.40 4.24
CA ASN A 281 19.50 -10.17 4.46
C ASN A 281 20.03 -10.63 3.09
N GLU A 282 21.01 -9.89 2.53
CA GLU A 282 21.50 -10.06 1.17
C GLU A 282 20.36 -10.08 0.14
N ASN A 283 20.05 -11.24 -0.46
CA ASN A 283 19.03 -11.42 -1.49
C ASN A 283 17.65 -11.85 -0.95
N ILE A 284 17.48 -11.87 0.37
CA ILE A 284 16.21 -12.19 1.06
C ILE A 284 15.61 -10.91 1.63
N PHE A 285 14.35 -10.65 1.31
CA PHE A 285 13.61 -9.46 1.74
C PHE A 285 12.37 -9.87 2.53
N LEU A 286 12.14 -9.24 3.68
CA LEU A 286 10.93 -9.41 4.48
C LEU A 286 9.91 -8.35 4.08
N LEU A 287 8.64 -8.75 3.86
CA LEU A 287 7.54 -7.88 3.46
C LEU A 287 6.31 -8.09 4.36
N GLY A 288 5.55 -7.03 4.57
CA GLY A 288 4.33 -7.07 5.36
C GLY A 288 4.58 -7.57 6.79
N ASP A 289 3.69 -8.41 7.32
CA ASP A 289 3.75 -8.88 8.70
C ASP A 289 5.02 -9.69 9.02
N ALA A 290 5.74 -10.20 8.03
CA ALA A 290 7.05 -10.81 8.24
C ALA A 290 8.10 -9.78 8.69
N ALA A 291 7.99 -8.53 8.22
CA ALA A 291 8.87 -7.43 8.55
C ALA A 291 8.32 -6.53 9.68
N HIS A 292 7.00 -6.29 9.70
CA HIS A 292 6.39 -5.33 10.62
C HIS A 292 4.93 -5.70 10.93
N GLN A 293 4.57 -5.58 12.17
CA GLN A 293 3.22 -5.80 12.67
C GLN A 293 2.68 -4.51 13.26
N MET A 294 1.41 -4.23 13.08
CA MET A 294 0.79 -3.01 13.58
C MET A 294 -0.65 -3.23 14.06
N PRO A 295 -1.13 -2.40 15.02
CA PRO A 295 -2.52 -2.44 15.45
C PRO A 295 -3.49 -2.09 14.31
N PRO A 296 -4.72 -2.63 14.32
CA PRO A 296 -5.67 -2.56 13.21
C PRO A 296 -6.34 -1.19 12.99
N PHE A 297 -6.19 -0.24 13.93
CA PHE A 297 -6.99 1.01 14.04
C PHE A 297 -7.01 1.92 12.82
N MET A 298 -6.17 1.70 11.84
CA MET A 298 -6.15 2.47 10.60
C MET A 298 -6.30 1.59 9.34
N GLY A 299 -6.46 0.27 9.50
CA GLY A 299 -6.54 -0.67 8.39
C GLY A 299 -5.29 -0.68 7.49
N GLN A 300 -4.09 -0.43 8.05
CA GLN A 300 -2.89 -0.19 7.26
C GLN A 300 -1.90 -1.37 7.19
N GLY A 301 -2.15 -2.49 7.88
CA GLY A 301 -1.24 -3.64 7.88
C GLY A 301 -1.04 -4.21 6.48
N MET A 302 -2.12 -4.69 5.86
CA MET A 302 -2.11 -5.21 4.49
C MET A 302 -1.62 -4.16 3.49
N ASN A 303 -2.14 -2.94 3.57
CA ASN A 303 -1.76 -1.85 2.67
C ASN A 303 -0.25 -1.52 2.75
N SER A 304 0.35 -1.56 3.95
CA SER A 304 1.80 -1.37 4.10
C SER A 304 2.60 -2.47 3.41
N GLY A 305 2.16 -3.73 3.52
CA GLY A 305 2.79 -4.85 2.83
C GLY A 305 2.66 -4.78 1.30
N CYS A 306 1.52 -4.32 0.78
CA CYS A 306 1.36 -4.07 -0.67
C CYS A 306 2.34 -2.99 -1.17
N ARG A 307 2.53 -1.92 -0.38
CA ARG A 307 3.55 -0.89 -0.70
C ARG A 307 4.97 -1.42 -0.63
N ASP A 308 5.25 -2.38 0.27
CA ASP A 308 6.56 -3.04 0.31
C ASP A 308 6.82 -3.80 -0.99
N ALA A 309 5.81 -4.55 -1.45
CA ALA A 309 5.89 -5.28 -2.71
C ALA A 309 6.13 -4.35 -3.90
N GLU A 310 5.37 -3.25 -4.01
CA GLU A 310 5.57 -2.28 -5.08
C GLU A 310 6.97 -1.66 -5.04
N ASN A 311 7.44 -1.25 -3.85
CA ASN A 311 8.73 -0.61 -3.69
C ASN A 311 9.92 -1.51 -4.08
N ILE A 312 9.89 -2.79 -3.71
CA ILE A 312 11.01 -3.70 -4.01
C ILE A 312 10.97 -4.24 -5.42
N LEU A 313 9.77 -4.49 -5.99
CA LEU A 313 9.65 -5.22 -7.25
C LEU A 313 10.06 -4.42 -8.47
N TRP A 314 9.83 -3.10 -8.52
CA TRP A 314 10.36 -2.31 -9.65
C TRP A 314 11.89 -2.27 -9.64
N LYS A 315 12.51 -2.29 -8.44
CA LYS A 315 13.97 -2.32 -8.28
C LYS A 315 14.52 -3.68 -8.75
N ILE A 316 13.92 -4.78 -8.27
CA ILE A 316 14.30 -6.14 -8.73
C ILE A 316 14.15 -6.26 -10.23
N ASN A 317 13.05 -5.78 -10.82
CA ASN A 317 12.84 -5.78 -12.26
C ASN A 317 13.96 -5.04 -13.01
N GLY A 318 14.35 -3.86 -12.54
CA GLY A 318 15.42 -3.09 -13.14
C GLY A 318 16.79 -3.76 -13.03
N VAL A 319 17.08 -4.38 -11.88
CA VAL A 319 18.33 -5.14 -11.67
C VAL A 319 18.38 -6.38 -12.55
N LEU A 320 17.29 -7.15 -12.64
CA LEU A 320 17.20 -8.35 -13.47
C LEU A 320 17.36 -8.04 -14.96
N LYS A 321 16.89 -6.89 -15.40
CA LYS A 321 17.05 -6.39 -16.79
C LYS A 321 18.41 -5.72 -17.03
N GLY A 322 19.28 -5.65 -16.02
CA GLY A 322 20.58 -4.98 -16.13
C GLY A 322 20.49 -3.46 -16.25
N LEU A 323 19.34 -2.85 -15.93
CA LEU A 323 19.14 -1.41 -16.02
C LEU A 323 19.77 -0.66 -14.84
N TYR A 324 19.77 -1.27 -13.65
CA TYR A 324 20.25 -0.67 -12.42
C TYR A 324 21.27 -1.56 -11.71
N SER A 325 22.19 -0.93 -11.00
CA SER A 325 23.09 -1.63 -10.08
C SER A 325 22.31 -2.34 -8.98
N PRO A 326 22.70 -3.56 -8.55
CA PRO A 326 22.08 -4.25 -7.41
C PRO A 326 22.04 -3.46 -6.11
N LYS A 327 22.90 -2.46 -5.94
CA LYS A 327 22.90 -1.54 -4.77
C LYS A 327 21.58 -0.80 -4.57
N ILE A 328 20.77 -0.66 -5.62
CA ILE A 328 19.43 -0.03 -5.49
C ILE A 328 18.54 -0.82 -4.52
N LEU A 329 18.73 -2.13 -4.41
CA LEU A 329 17.96 -3.00 -3.52
C LEU A 329 18.18 -2.65 -2.04
N ASP A 330 19.37 -2.15 -1.67
CA ASP A 330 19.71 -1.74 -0.31
C ASP A 330 18.86 -0.55 0.16
N THR A 331 18.23 0.16 -0.78
CA THR A 331 17.32 1.26 -0.47
C THR A 331 15.95 0.80 0.03
N TYR A 332 15.59 -0.47 -0.10
CA TYR A 332 14.29 -1.00 0.32
C TYR A 332 13.99 -0.71 1.80
N GLN A 333 14.84 -1.21 2.68
CA GLN A 333 14.66 -1.01 4.12
C GLN A 333 14.74 0.47 4.51
N SER A 334 15.68 1.23 3.96
CA SER A 334 15.87 2.65 4.30
C SER A 334 14.70 3.53 3.86
N GLU A 335 13.99 3.15 2.80
CA GLU A 335 12.78 3.83 2.33
C GLU A 335 11.53 3.40 3.10
N ARG A 336 11.30 2.09 3.20
CA ARG A 336 10.03 1.54 3.70
C ARG A 336 9.92 1.55 5.22
N ARG A 337 10.96 1.16 5.93
CA ARG A 337 10.92 1.05 7.40
C ARG A 337 10.56 2.36 8.11
N PRO A 338 11.13 3.55 7.79
CA PRO A 338 10.72 4.81 8.39
C PRO A 338 9.28 5.22 8.03
N HIS A 339 8.81 4.85 6.83
CA HIS A 339 7.43 5.07 6.40
C HIS A 339 6.47 4.25 7.26
N VAL A 340 6.67 2.96 7.35
CA VAL A 340 5.87 2.03 8.18
C VAL A 340 5.92 2.44 9.65
N ALA A 341 7.08 2.79 10.19
CA ALA A 341 7.22 3.26 11.58
C ALA A 341 6.36 4.50 11.89
N ARG A 342 6.15 5.42 10.90
CA ARG A 342 5.22 6.55 11.08
C ARG A 342 3.78 6.09 11.11
N ILE A 343 3.39 5.18 10.21
CA ILE A 343 2.04 4.62 10.15
C ILE A 343 1.74 3.86 11.45
N THR A 344 2.63 2.99 11.90
CA THR A 344 2.49 2.22 13.15
C THR A 344 2.32 3.12 14.37
N ARG A 345 3.16 4.18 14.49
CA ARG A 345 2.98 5.18 15.56
C ARG A 345 1.64 5.91 15.47
N GLY A 346 1.17 6.20 14.26
CA GLY A 346 -0.17 6.75 14.04
C GLY A 346 -1.27 5.81 14.51
N ALA A 347 -1.18 4.53 14.17
CA ALA A 347 -2.12 3.50 14.60
C ALA A 347 -2.13 3.31 16.12
N ILE A 348 -0.96 3.23 16.75
CA ILE A 348 -0.83 3.16 18.22
C ILE A 348 -1.48 4.39 18.88
N LYS A 349 -1.19 5.59 18.36
CA LYS A 349 -1.79 6.83 18.88
C LYS A 349 -3.31 6.83 18.74
N MET A 350 -3.83 6.37 17.60
CA MET A 350 -5.27 6.24 17.37
C MET A 350 -5.89 5.24 18.33
N GLY A 351 -5.26 4.08 18.52
CA GLY A 351 -5.68 3.09 19.53
C GLY A 351 -5.76 3.70 20.93
N GLY A 352 -4.77 4.48 21.33
CA GLY A 352 -4.79 5.21 22.62
C GLY A 352 -5.94 6.22 22.73
N VAL A 353 -6.37 6.82 21.61
CA VAL A 353 -7.56 7.69 21.56
C VAL A 353 -8.84 6.87 21.73
N ILE A 354 -8.98 5.76 21.01
CA ILE A 354 -10.18 4.90 21.06
C ILE A 354 -10.29 4.23 22.43
N ASN A 355 -9.19 3.68 22.94
CA ASN A 355 -9.12 2.80 24.12
C ASN A 355 -8.87 3.52 25.45
N ALA A 356 -9.22 4.79 25.58
CA ALA A 356 -9.07 5.48 26.85
C ALA A 356 -9.91 4.80 27.94
N LYS A 357 -9.31 3.86 28.68
CA LYS A 357 -9.98 3.03 29.72
C LYS A 357 -10.37 3.83 30.98
N SER A 358 -9.85 5.04 31.19
CA SER A 358 -10.19 5.92 32.31
C SER A 358 -11.30 6.89 31.91
N LYS A 359 -12.38 6.96 32.69
CA LYS A 359 -13.50 7.91 32.49
C LYS A 359 -13.02 9.36 32.47
N PHE A 360 -12.05 9.72 33.31
CA PHE A 360 -11.46 11.05 33.36
C PHE A 360 -10.64 11.37 32.09
N LYS A 361 -9.76 10.45 31.67
CA LYS A 361 -9.00 10.60 30.41
C LYS A 361 -9.93 10.69 29.21
N ALA A 362 -11.00 9.89 29.18
CA ALA A 362 -12.01 9.95 28.13
C ALA A 362 -12.77 11.28 28.11
N PHE A 363 -13.09 11.86 29.27
CA PHE A 363 -13.71 13.17 29.35
C PHE A 363 -12.80 14.27 28.73
N ILE A 364 -11.53 14.31 29.11
CA ILE A 364 -10.56 15.26 28.56
C ILE A 364 -10.40 15.05 27.04
N ARG A 365 -10.20 13.82 26.59
CA ARG A 365 -10.15 13.48 25.17
C ARG A 365 -11.36 14.01 24.41
N ASN A 366 -12.57 13.74 24.91
CA ASN A 366 -13.80 14.15 24.24
C ASN A 366 -13.90 15.68 24.12
N ALA A 367 -13.50 16.41 25.17
CA ALA A 367 -13.49 17.87 25.15
C ALA A 367 -12.48 18.42 24.13
N LEU A 368 -11.25 17.89 24.13
CA LEU A 368 -10.20 18.30 23.20
C LEU A 368 -10.55 18.01 21.74
N LEU A 369 -11.06 16.82 21.44
CA LEU A 369 -11.43 16.46 20.06
C LEU A 369 -12.61 17.28 19.55
N ARG A 370 -13.63 17.55 20.39
CA ARG A 370 -14.73 18.45 20.01
C ARG A 370 -14.24 19.88 19.76
N MET A 371 -13.38 20.38 20.63
CA MET A 371 -12.77 21.70 20.44
C MET A 371 -11.95 21.75 19.14
N GLN A 372 -11.15 20.73 18.88
CA GLN A 372 -10.37 20.63 17.65
C GLN A 372 -11.28 20.55 16.40
N SER A 373 -12.35 19.77 16.45
CA SER A 373 -13.34 19.68 15.37
C SER A 373 -14.03 21.01 15.11
N TYR A 374 -14.33 21.77 16.16
CA TYR A 374 -14.93 23.10 16.04
C TYR A 374 -13.99 24.14 15.44
N LEU A 375 -12.71 24.14 15.88
CA LEU A 375 -11.73 25.16 15.49
C LEU A 375 -11.14 24.95 14.09
N ARG A 376 -11.00 23.70 13.65
CA ARG A 376 -10.29 23.36 12.40
C ARG A 376 -11.17 23.09 11.19
N GLY A 377 -12.50 23.04 11.37
CA GLY A 377 -13.40 22.61 10.31
C GLY A 377 -13.13 21.16 9.89
N LYS A 378 -13.78 20.71 8.80
CA LYS A 378 -13.71 19.32 8.32
C LYS A 378 -12.37 18.95 7.63
N GLU A 379 -11.53 19.92 7.29
CA GLU A 379 -10.49 19.75 6.26
C GLU A 379 -9.15 19.17 6.70
N ASN A 380 -8.84 19.02 8.00
CA ASN A 380 -7.45 18.72 8.39
C ASN A 380 -7.24 17.72 9.52
N ILE A 381 -8.06 16.70 9.62
CA ILE A 381 -8.00 15.78 10.76
C ILE A 381 -7.09 14.55 10.51
N PHE A 382 -6.73 14.25 9.26
CA PHE A 382 -5.83 13.14 8.89
C PHE A 382 -4.55 13.56 8.16
N PRO A 383 -3.60 14.23 8.82
CA PRO A 383 -2.27 14.42 8.20
C PRO A 383 -1.53 13.10 7.94
N VAL A 384 -1.98 11.99 8.54
CA VAL A 384 -1.32 10.68 8.40
C VAL A 384 -1.63 10.02 7.05
N LEU A 385 -2.84 10.20 6.50
CA LEU A 385 -3.19 9.68 5.17
C LEU A 385 -2.61 10.53 4.04
N ASN A 386 -2.38 11.82 4.26
CA ASN A 386 -1.80 12.76 3.29
C ASN A 386 -0.25 12.78 3.26
N GLY A 387 0.42 11.90 3.96
CA GLY A 387 1.85 11.97 4.19
C GLY A 387 2.60 10.70 3.81
N ASN A 388 2.28 10.07 2.68
CA ASN A 388 3.05 8.93 2.19
C ASN A 388 4.45 9.40 1.78
N ARG A 389 5.39 9.30 2.72
CA ARG A 389 6.79 9.70 2.53
C ARG A 389 7.70 8.52 2.83
N LEU A 390 8.47 8.12 1.85
CA LEU A 390 9.51 7.11 2.02
C LEU A 390 10.62 7.57 2.99
N GLY A 391 11.46 6.65 3.43
CA GLY A 391 12.75 6.92 4.06
C GLY A 391 13.81 7.33 3.05
N PRO A 392 15.09 7.58 3.45
CA PRO A 392 16.19 7.84 2.53
C PRO A 392 16.41 6.68 1.56
N GLY A 393 16.67 6.97 0.27
CA GLY A 393 16.83 5.90 -0.72
C GLY A 393 17.06 6.41 -2.13
N ALA A 394 16.54 5.69 -3.11
CA ALA A 394 16.71 5.93 -4.53
C ALA A 394 15.87 7.13 -5.02
N HIS A 395 16.19 8.31 -4.52
CA HIS A 395 15.60 9.59 -4.95
C HIS A 395 16.55 10.73 -4.58
N LYS A 396 16.47 11.84 -5.29
CA LYS A 396 17.14 13.09 -4.97
C LYS A 396 16.24 13.94 -4.08
N MET A 397 16.84 14.65 -3.14
CA MET A 397 16.11 15.55 -2.24
C MET A 397 16.20 16.97 -2.79
N PRO A 398 15.16 17.51 -3.43
CA PRO A 398 15.18 18.90 -3.84
C PRO A 398 15.23 19.81 -2.62
N LYS A 399 16.21 20.72 -2.60
CA LYS A 399 16.29 21.78 -1.58
C LYS A 399 15.33 22.92 -1.95
N ILE A 400 14.07 22.78 -1.57
CA ILE A 400 13.09 23.85 -1.75
C ILE A 400 12.89 24.57 -0.41
N LYS A 401 12.95 25.90 -0.43
CA LYS A 401 12.73 26.73 0.76
C LYS A 401 11.39 26.39 1.40
N ASN A 402 11.43 25.88 2.64
CA ASN A 402 10.29 25.68 3.56
C ASN A 402 9.29 24.56 3.28
N VAL A 403 9.45 23.73 2.23
CA VAL A 403 8.57 22.58 2.00
C VAL A 403 9.42 21.35 1.66
N SER A 404 9.34 20.33 2.49
CA SER A 404 9.99 19.05 2.21
C SER A 404 9.09 18.24 1.26
N ILE A 405 9.42 18.29 -0.03
CA ILE A 405 8.79 17.47 -1.07
C ILE A 405 9.37 16.06 -1.12
N GLU A 406 10.42 15.89 -0.37
CA GLU A 406 11.16 14.66 -0.30
C GLU A 406 10.22 13.48 -0.13
N ARG A 407 10.30 12.50 -1.06
CA ARG A 407 9.61 11.23 -0.90
C ARG A 407 8.10 11.33 -1.01
N TYR A 408 7.62 12.37 -1.71
CA TYR A 408 6.21 12.62 -1.92
C TYR A 408 5.64 11.64 -2.96
N TYR A 409 4.48 11.06 -2.66
CA TYR A 409 3.72 10.27 -3.62
C TYR A 409 2.99 11.22 -4.56
N PHE A 410 3.33 11.17 -5.86
CA PHE A 410 2.79 12.09 -6.85
C PHE A 410 1.35 11.76 -7.19
N ASN A 411 0.50 12.78 -7.26
CA ASN A 411 -0.89 12.59 -7.62
C ASN A 411 -1.02 12.15 -9.08
N GLU A 412 -1.97 11.28 -9.34
CA GLU A 412 -2.37 10.91 -10.68
C GLU A 412 -3.06 12.10 -11.35
N ILE A 413 -2.72 12.39 -12.61
CA ILE A 413 -3.26 13.50 -13.38
C ILE A 413 -3.98 12.93 -14.59
N ASN A 414 -5.21 13.41 -14.87
CA ASN A 414 -5.91 13.07 -16.08
C ASN A 414 -5.47 14.00 -17.22
N VAL A 415 -5.09 13.39 -18.30
CA VAL A 415 -4.61 14.07 -19.50
C VAL A 415 -5.42 13.62 -20.72
N ARG A 416 -5.65 14.57 -21.65
CA ARG A 416 -6.25 14.29 -22.93
C ARG A 416 -5.15 14.10 -23.98
N LEU A 417 -5.13 12.94 -24.61
CA LEU A 417 -4.21 12.63 -25.70
C LEU A 417 -4.65 13.27 -27.02
N HIS A 418 -3.77 13.27 -28.01
CA HIS A 418 -4.00 13.83 -29.34
C HIS A 418 -5.18 13.19 -30.09
N ASP A 419 -5.54 11.94 -29.77
CA ASP A 419 -6.68 11.21 -30.34
C ASP A 419 -7.99 11.48 -29.59
N GLY A 420 -7.98 12.41 -28.63
CA GLY A 420 -9.12 12.83 -27.83
C GLY A 420 -9.41 11.94 -26.61
N ARG A 421 -8.72 10.80 -26.45
CA ARG A 421 -8.88 9.94 -25.29
C ARG A 421 -8.39 10.65 -24.03
N ILE A 422 -9.17 10.57 -22.97
CA ILE A 422 -8.76 10.99 -21.63
C ILE A 422 -8.25 9.78 -20.89
N MET A 423 -7.04 9.87 -20.36
CA MET A 423 -6.46 8.83 -19.54
C MET A 423 -5.55 9.41 -18.46
N SER A 424 -5.26 8.62 -17.48
CA SER A 424 -4.35 8.98 -16.41
C SER A 424 -2.89 8.98 -16.87
N THR A 425 -2.08 9.87 -16.31
CA THR A 425 -0.62 9.85 -16.49
C THR A 425 -0.01 8.49 -16.13
N ASP A 426 -0.62 7.75 -15.22
CA ASP A 426 -0.15 6.41 -14.84
C ASP A 426 -0.27 5.39 -15.96
N TYR A 427 -1.37 5.43 -16.72
CA TYR A 427 -1.53 4.57 -17.90
C TYR A 427 -0.53 4.92 -18.98
N VAL A 428 -0.20 6.21 -19.13
CA VAL A 428 0.81 6.67 -20.08
C VAL A 428 2.21 6.24 -19.67
N LEU A 429 2.54 6.44 -18.40
CA LEU A 429 3.86 6.12 -17.85
C LEU A 429 4.05 4.62 -17.57
N GLU A 430 2.96 3.90 -17.33
CA GLU A 430 3.01 2.51 -16.85
C GLU A 430 3.91 2.37 -15.61
N LYS A 431 4.64 1.28 -15.48
CA LYS A 431 5.62 1.05 -14.41
C LYS A 431 7.05 1.46 -14.83
N ASN A 432 7.17 2.64 -15.47
CA ASN A 432 8.44 3.18 -15.93
C ASN A 432 8.79 4.47 -15.18
N PHE A 433 10.04 4.92 -15.31
CA PHE A 433 10.39 6.29 -14.94
C PHE A 433 9.66 7.28 -15.83
N GLY A 434 9.13 8.34 -15.23
CA GLY A 434 8.43 9.42 -15.94
C GLY A 434 9.15 10.74 -15.79
N ILE A 435 9.29 11.47 -16.88
CA ILE A 435 9.70 12.87 -16.91
C ILE A 435 8.47 13.66 -17.33
N ILE A 436 7.87 14.41 -16.42
CA ILE A 436 6.69 15.22 -16.70
C ILE A 436 7.13 16.68 -16.79
N LEU A 437 6.85 17.30 -17.92
CA LEU A 437 7.13 18.70 -18.23
C LEU A 437 5.83 19.50 -18.15
N ASN A 438 5.87 20.68 -17.51
CA ASN A 438 4.75 21.59 -17.43
C ASN A 438 4.92 22.70 -18.47
N ASN A 439 4.13 22.62 -19.54
CA ASN A 439 4.10 23.62 -20.63
C ASN A 439 5.48 23.90 -21.25
N PHE A 440 6.19 22.86 -21.66
CA PHE A 440 7.44 23.00 -22.38
C PHE A 440 7.17 23.37 -23.85
N GLU A 441 7.72 24.49 -24.30
CA GLU A 441 7.56 25.05 -25.66
C GLU A 441 8.89 25.12 -26.44
N GLY A 442 10.01 24.68 -25.82
CA GLY A 442 11.34 24.77 -26.39
C GLY A 442 11.58 23.82 -27.56
N ASN A 443 12.83 23.77 -28.03
CA ASN A 443 13.26 22.84 -29.10
C ASN A 443 13.13 21.38 -28.61
N LYS A 444 12.33 20.58 -29.32
CA LYS A 444 11.98 19.20 -28.97
C LYS A 444 12.93 18.15 -29.55
N ASN A 445 13.97 18.57 -30.29
CA ASN A 445 14.93 17.62 -30.84
C ASN A 445 15.70 16.94 -29.72
N ILE A 446 15.83 15.62 -29.83
CA ILE A 446 16.58 14.75 -28.94
C ILE A 446 17.59 14.00 -29.81
N SER A 447 18.84 13.88 -29.37
CA SER A 447 19.86 13.09 -30.04
C SER A 447 19.51 11.60 -30.07
N GLU A 448 20.00 10.88 -31.07
CA GLU A 448 19.81 9.43 -31.17
C GLU A 448 20.36 8.69 -29.94
N ASP A 449 21.46 9.18 -29.39
CA ASP A 449 22.09 8.59 -28.19
C ASP A 449 21.17 8.73 -26.96
N ASN A 450 20.59 9.91 -26.74
CA ASN A 450 19.64 10.12 -25.66
C ASN A 450 18.34 9.36 -25.87
N LEU A 451 17.80 9.31 -27.08
CA LEU A 451 16.63 8.48 -27.40
C LEU A 451 16.88 7.01 -27.11
N LYS A 452 18.05 6.48 -27.51
CA LYS A 452 18.46 5.11 -27.23
C LYS A 452 18.60 4.86 -25.74
N LEU A 453 19.17 5.80 -25.00
CA LEU A 453 19.35 5.69 -23.55
C LEU A 453 18.01 5.72 -22.83
N LEU A 454 17.11 6.65 -23.16
CA LEU A 454 15.75 6.71 -22.61
C LEU A 454 14.97 5.41 -22.86
N LYS A 455 15.07 4.88 -24.08
CA LYS A 455 14.43 3.63 -24.47
C LYS A 455 15.00 2.42 -23.73
N ASN A 456 16.33 2.33 -23.66
CA ASN A 456 17.01 1.23 -22.97
C ASN A 456 16.67 1.17 -21.47
N HIS A 457 16.47 2.32 -20.83
CA HIS A 457 16.13 2.42 -19.42
C HIS A 457 14.62 2.61 -19.15
N ASN A 458 13.78 2.44 -20.17
CA ASN A 458 12.32 2.54 -20.08
C ASN A 458 11.83 3.88 -19.50
N PHE A 459 12.43 5.00 -19.92
CA PHE A 459 11.93 6.32 -19.59
C PHE A 459 10.81 6.74 -20.54
N LYS A 460 9.80 7.39 -19.99
CA LYS A 460 8.73 8.05 -20.74
C LYS A 460 8.70 9.52 -20.42
N ILE A 461 8.55 10.35 -21.44
CA ILE A 461 8.44 11.81 -21.30
C ILE A 461 7.02 12.24 -21.65
N ILE A 462 6.39 12.97 -20.75
CA ILE A 462 5.08 13.59 -20.94
C ILE A 462 5.25 15.10 -20.87
N ASN A 463 4.84 15.82 -21.89
CA ASN A 463 4.70 17.26 -21.83
C ASN A 463 3.21 17.63 -21.73
N ILE A 464 2.84 18.20 -20.60
CA ILE A 464 1.48 18.68 -20.36
C ILE A 464 1.42 20.14 -20.76
N THR A 465 0.66 20.44 -21.81
CA THR A 465 0.55 21.79 -22.41
C THR A 465 -0.91 22.14 -22.67
N PRO A 466 -1.32 23.40 -22.48
CA PRO A 466 -2.68 23.85 -22.80
C PRO A 466 -2.97 23.90 -24.30
N ASN A 467 -1.94 23.93 -25.15
CA ASN A 467 -2.09 23.97 -26.60
C ASN A 467 -1.62 22.64 -27.20
N TYR A 468 -2.51 21.95 -27.91
CA TYR A 468 -2.18 20.74 -28.65
C TYR A 468 -1.04 20.97 -29.62
N ASP A 469 0.03 20.24 -29.42
CA ASP A 469 1.05 20.08 -30.44
C ASP A 469 1.03 18.63 -30.94
N HIS A 470 0.76 18.45 -32.23
CA HIS A 470 0.64 17.13 -32.88
C HIS A 470 1.96 16.40 -33.09
N SER A 471 3.06 16.93 -32.56
CA SER A 471 4.36 16.30 -32.67
C SER A 471 4.54 15.20 -31.62
N ASN A 472 4.16 13.98 -31.97
CA ASN A 472 4.56 12.78 -31.22
C ASN A 472 5.92 12.29 -31.70
N TYR A 473 6.90 12.30 -30.81
CA TYR A 473 8.19 11.62 -31.02
C TYR A 473 8.18 10.31 -30.25
N GLU A 474 8.95 9.33 -30.70
CA GLU A 474 9.11 8.08 -29.96
C GLU A 474 9.61 8.38 -28.53
N GLY A 475 8.78 8.00 -27.52
CA GLY A 475 9.08 8.25 -26.11
C GLY A 475 8.69 9.62 -25.55
N TYR A 476 8.17 10.55 -26.40
CA TYR A 476 7.66 11.86 -25.99
C TYR A 476 6.19 11.96 -26.34
N ILE A 477 5.35 12.27 -25.35
CA ILE A 477 3.91 12.38 -25.51
C ILE A 477 3.48 13.80 -25.11
N ALA A 478 2.93 14.56 -26.06
CA ALA A 478 2.26 15.82 -25.74
C ALA A 478 0.80 15.54 -25.39
N CYS A 479 0.30 16.18 -24.37
CA CYS A 479 -1.10 16.04 -23.93
C CYS A 479 -1.60 17.32 -23.26
N GLU A 480 -2.91 17.43 -23.15
CA GLU A 480 -3.59 18.52 -22.47
C GLU A 480 -4.03 18.05 -21.07
N GLU A 481 -3.80 18.86 -20.06
CA GLU A 481 -4.32 18.58 -18.73
C GLU A 481 -5.83 18.90 -18.66
N THR A 482 -6.62 17.97 -18.12
CA THR A 482 -8.07 18.18 -17.97
C THR A 482 -8.44 19.09 -16.80
N HIS A 483 -7.54 19.16 -15.79
CA HIS A 483 -7.64 20.01 -14.60
C HIS A 483 -6.26 20.64 -14.37
N LYS A 484 -6.16 21.72 -13.64
CA LYS A 484 -4.88 22.44 -13.43
C LYS A 484 -4.00 21.83 -12.32
N ASP A 485 -4.00 20.51 -12.16
CA ASP A 485 -3.33 19.84 -11.04
C ASP A 485 -1.81 19.93 -11.14
N LEU A 486 -1.23 19.74 -12.32
CA LEU A 486 0.21 19.90 -12.55
C LEU A 486 0.65 21.35 -12.40
N GLN A 487 -0.13 22.29 -12.94
CA GLN A 487 0.18 23.71 -12.79
C GLN A 487 0.19 24.09 -11.31
N ILE A 488 -0.84 23.70 -10.54
CA ILE A 488 -0.94 23.96 -9.09
C ILE A 488 0.24 23.31 -8.35
N PHE A 489 0.60 22.07 -8.73
CA PHE A 489 1.75 21.38 -8.16
C PHE A 489 3.04 22.16 -8.44
N CYS A 490 3.30 22.54 -9.68
CA CYS A 490 4.51 23.25 -10.08
C CYS A 490 4.62 24.65 -9.43
N GLU A 491 3.50 25.37 -9.32
CA GLU A 491 3.45 26.65 -8.59
C GLU A 491 3.75 26.49 -7.10
N LYS A 492 3.13 25.47 -6.46
CA LYS A 492 3.33 25.16 -5.04
C LYS A 492 4.79 24.81 -4.71
N PHE A 493 5.45 24.10 -5.60
CA PHE A 493 6.78 23.57 -5.38
C PHE A 493 7.88 24.30 -6.15
N ASP A 494 7.54 25.39 -6.81
CA ASP A 494 8.47 26.24 -7.57
C ASP A 494 9.32 25.42 -8.57
N CYS A 495 8.67 24.60 -9.40
CA CYS A 495 9.32 23.76 -10.40
C CYS A 495 8.65 23.89 -11.79
N SER A 496 9.34 23.46 -12.84
CA SER A 496 8.83 23.38 -14.20
C SER A 496 8.59 21.93 -14.65
N GLY A 497 9.16 20.96 -13.94
CA GLY A 497 8.98 19.56 -14.23
C GLY A 497 9.26 18.67 -13.04
N VAL A 498 8.83 17.41 -13.15
CA VAL A 498 8.96 16.40 -12.13
C VAL A 498 9.47 15.09 -12.73
N ILE A 499 10.38 14.43 -12.02
CA ILE A 499 10.84 13.07 -12.33
C ILE A 499 10.13 12.11 -11.38
N LEU A 500 9.42 11.15 -11.94
CA LEU A 500 8.72 10.12 -11.19
C LEU A 500 9.40 8.77 -11.32
N ARG A 501 9.46 8.06 -10.21
CA ARG A 501 9.87 6.66 -10.14
C ARG A 501 8.75 5.75 -10.67
N PRO A 502 9.06 4.46 -10.99
CA PRO A 502 8.04 3.49 -11.39
C PRO A 502 6.92 3.29 -10.36
N ASP A 503 7.22 3.44 -9.06
CA ASP A 503 6.26 3.39 -7.95
C ASP A 503 5.59 4.75 -7.64
N LYS A 504 5.67 5.70 -8.60
CA LYS A 504 5.03 7.02 -8.57
C LYS A 504 5.47 7.96 -7.44
N TYR A 505 6.54 7.63 -6.73
CA TYR A 505 7.17 8.62 -5.84
C TYR A 505 8.00 9.61 -6.64
N VAL A 506 8.00 10.86 -6.19
CA VAL A 506 8.84 11.91 -6.77
C VAL A 506 10.31 11.55 -6.55
N PHE A 507 11.03 11.44 -7.66
CA PHE A 507 12.48 11.24 -7.64
C PHE A 507 13.20 12.58 -7.46
N ASP A 508 12.85 13.57 -8.29
CA ASP A 508 13.41 14.92 -8.28
C ASP A 508 12.45 15.93 -8.92
N LEU A 509 12.67 17.21 -8.63
CA LEU A 509 12.04 18.35 -9.28
C LEU A 509 13.09 19.19 -9.98
N PHE A 510 12.75 19.74 -11.12
CA PHE A 510 13.67 20.56 -11.88
C PHE A 510 12.99 21.79 -12.48
N LYS A 511 13.82 22.77 -12.86
CA LYS A 511 13.39 23.97 -13.60
C LYS A 511 14.02 23.99 -14.97
N PHE A 512 13.30 24.51 -15.92
CA PHE A 512 13.79 24.84 -17.24
C PHE A 512 13.28 26.21 -17.67
N ASN A 513 14.01 26.85 -18.59
CA ASN A 513 13.63 28.12 -19.19
C ASN A 513 13.02 27.88 -20.57
N LYS A 514 12.27 28.86 -21.09
CA LYS A 514 11.68 28.76 -22.45
C LYS A 514 12.72 28.61 -23.57
N SER A 515 13.98 29.03 -23.32
CA SER A 515 15.10 28.88 -24.25
C SER A 515 15.78 27.52 -24.21
N ASP A 516 15.51 26.72 -23.21
CA ASP A 516 16.18 25.43 -23.04
C ASP A 516 15.67 24.44 -24.12
N SER A 517 16.56 23.54 -24.57
CA SER A 517 16.15 22.44 -25.44
C SER A 517 15.77 21.21 -24.62
N LEU A 518 14.93 20.36 -25.19
CA LEU A 518 14.58 19.08 -24.55
C LEU A 518 15.83 18.22 -24.32
N GLU A 519 16.79 18.28 -25.22
CA GLU A 519 18.09 17.62 -25.10
C GLU A 519 18.84 18.07 -23.83
N THR A 520 18.88 19.38 -23.55
CA THR A 520 19.52 19.91 -22.34
C THR A 520 18.84 19.41 -21.09
N ILE A 521 17.50 19.47 -21.06
CA ILE A 521 16.71 19.01 -19.91
C ILE A 521 16.96 17.52 -19.66
N ILE A 522 16.94 16.70 -20.72
CA ILE A 522 17.18 15.25 -20.58
C ILE A 522 18.56 14.98 -20.05
N ASN A 523 19.60 15.65 -20.55
CA ASN A 523 20.97 15.47 -20.07
C ASN A 523 21.06 15.76 -18.56
N ASP A 524 20.50 16.87 -18.09
CA ASP A 524 20.48 17.23 -16.68
C ASP A 524 19.72 16.21 -15.82
N VAL A 525 18.56 15.75 -16.31
CA VAL A 525 17.74 14.72 -15.65
C VAL A 525 18.52 13.40 -15.54
N LEU A 526 19.16 12.96 -16.62
CA LEU A 526 19.92 11.71 -16.64
C LEU A 526 21.16 11.76 -15.73
N ILE A 527 21.85 12.90 -15.66
CA ILE A 527 22.95 13.11 -14.70
C ILE A 527 22.42 12.95 -13.28
N ASN A 528 21.33 13.62 -12.96
CA ASN A 528 20.72 13.57 -11.62
C ASN A 528 20.30 12.15 -11.21
N ILE A 529 19.78 11.38 -12.14
CA ILE A 529 19.35 10.00 -11.87
C ILE A 529 20.58 9.11 -11.68
N ARG A 530 21.62 9.24 -12.53
CA ARG A 530 22.86 8.47 -12.43
C ARG A 530 23.60 8.66 -11.11
N GLU A 531 23.53 9.85 -10.50
CA GLU A 531 24.12 10.13 -9.18
C GLU A 531 23.49 9.28 -8.05
N LYS A 532 22.26 8.78 -8.21
CA LYS A 532 21.50 8.06 -7.19
C LYS A 532 21.19 6.62 -7.54
N ILE A 533 21.05 6.35 -8.82
CA ILE A 533 20.78 5.03 -9.36
C ILE A 533 21.90 4.78 -10.37
N GLU A 534 22.87 3.96 -9.98
CA GLU A 534 23.93 3.56 -10.88
C GLU A 534 23.30 2.79 -12.07
N PHE A 535 23.30 3.39 -13.25
CA PHE A 535 22.96 2.69 -14.50
C PHE A 535 24.16 1.84 -14.94
N ASN A 536 23.86 0.64 -15.42
CA ASN A 536 24.87 -0.21 -16.05
C ASN A 536 25.10 0.21 -17.51
#